data_1785ae6aba6ddc4cc5f42f3602ddf599
#
_entry.id   1785ae6aba6ddc4cc5f42f3602ddf599
#
_cell.length_a   1.000
_cell.length_b   1.000
_cell.length_c   1.000
_cell.angle_alpha   90.00
_cell.angle_beta   90.00
_cell.angle_gamma   90.00
#
_symmetry.space_group_name_H-M   'P 1'
#
loop_
_entity.id
_entity.type
_entity.pdbx_description
1 polymer ?
#
loop_
_entity_poly.entity_id
_entity_poly.type
_entity_poly.pdbx_seq_one_letter_code
_entity_poly.pdbx_strand_id
1 'polypeptide(L)'
;MKKYICLLATIIITSSCNTDDVITEELEDHYRAKTSTSVAEQTKVFEYTPAPGQFINETKTGGFDGSQTTPESAVAYATERMKEKNFVSLGGFGGYIVVGFDHSIDNTGSYDFGIEGNSFSGSSEPGIVWVMQDKNGNGMPDETWYELAGSETGKPETIQNYSVTYYRPTEPKQPVKWTDNQGN
;
A
#
# COMPACT_ATOMS: atom_id res chain seq x y z
N MET A 1 -68.57 -31.00 -50.92
CA MET A 1 -67.14 -30.96 -51.34
C MET A 1 -66.37 -30.16 -50.29
N LYS A 2 -65.68 -30.84 -49.35
CA LYS A 2 -64.91 -30.20 -48.29
C LYS A 2 -63.43 -30.17 -48.73
N LYS A 3 -62.85 -28.97 -48.87
CA LYS A 3 -61.45 -28.75 -49.14
C LYS A 3 -60.62 -28.77 -47.84
N TYR A 4 -59.69 -29.69 -47.74
CA TYR A 4 -58.70 -29.73 -46.67
C TYR A 4 -57.48 -28.92 -47.08
N ILE A 5 -57.16 -27.86 -46.32
CA ILE A 5 -55.96 -27.09 -46.47
C ILE A 5 -54.91 -27.72 -45.51
N CYS A 6 -53.88 -28.27 -46.12
CA CYS A 6 -52.71 -28.78 -45.34
C CYS A 6 -51.80 -27.64 -45.01
N LEU A 7 -51.68 -27.29 -43.71
CA LEU A 7 -50.79 -26.26 -43.22
C LEU A 7 -49.44 -26.92 -42.93
N LEU A 8 -48.44 -26.61 -43.75
CA LEU A 8 -47.05 -27.03 -43.51
C LEU A 8 -46.47 -26.12 -42.47
N ALA A 9 -46.24 -26.61 -41.24
CA ALA A 9 -45.52 -25.88 -40.21
C ALA A 9 -44.03 -26.05 -40.43
N THR A 10 -43.38 -25.02 -40.91
CA THR A 10 -41.92 -24.95 -40.97
C THR A 10 -41.38 -24.63 -39.60
N ILE A 11 -40.73 -25.60 -38.95
CA ILE A 11 -40.01 -25.39 -37.69
C ILE A 11 -38.68 -24.75 -38.06
N ILE A 12 -38.51 -23.47 -37.73
CA ILE A 12 -37.23 -22.76 -37.77
C ILE A 12 -36.55 -23.08 -36.44
N ILE A 13 -35.53 -23.91 -36.47
CA ILE A 13 -34.61 -24.11 -35.35
C ILE A 13 -33.65 -22.93 -35.37
N THR A 14 -33.91 -21.93 -34.53
CA THR A 14 -32.91 -20.89 -34.22
C THR A 14 -31.88 -21.50 -33.30
N SER A 15 -30.71 -21.81 -33.86
CA SER A 15 -29.51 -22.11 -33.06
C SER A 15 -29.14 -20.83 -32.31
N SER A 16 -29.47 -20.76 -31.02
CA SER A 16 -28.94 -19.74 -30.13
C SER A 16 -27.48 -20.09 -29.89
N CYS A 17 -26.58 -19.44 -30.60
CA CYS A 17 -25.21 -19.31 -30.11
C CYS A 17 -25.26 -18.49 -28.81
N ASN A 18 -25.08 -19.15 -27.67
CA ASN A 18 -24.61 -18.46 -26.51
C ASN A 18 -23.17 -18.01 -26.83
N THR A 19 -23.03 -16.79 -27.30
CA THR A 19 -21.82 -16.05 -27.09
C THR A 19 -21.83 -15.76 -25.58
N ASP A 20 -20.99 -16.45 -24.83
CA ASP A 20 -20.56 -15.94 -23.53
C ASP A 20 -20.01 -14.55 -23.84
N ASP A 21 -20.81 -13.54 -23.57
CA ASP A 21 -20.35 -12.17 -23.48
C ASP A 21 -19.36 -12.18 -22.31
N VAL A 22 -18.08 -12.38 -22.63
CA VAL A 22 -16.98 -12.00 -21.74
C VAL A 22 -17.13 -10.50 -21.63
N ILE A 23 -17.79 -10.05 -20.55
CA ILE A 23 -17.76 -8.68 -20.12
C ILE A 23 -16.30 -8.44 -19.76
N THR A 24 -15.50 -8.02 -20.74
CA THR A 24 -14.26 -7.32 -20.46
C THR A 24 -14.72 -6.01 -19.85
N GLU A 25 -14.75 -5.93 -18.49
CA GLU A 25 -14.70 -4.64 -17.84
C GLU A 25 -13.47 -3.95 -18.43
N GLU A 26 -13.69 -2.97 -19.32
CA GLU A 26 -12.66 -2.00 -19.62
C GLU A 26 -12.34 -1.37 -18.28
N LEU A 27 -11.19 -1.75 -17.71
CA LEU A 27 -10.65 -1.08 -16.54
C LEU A 27 -10.48 0.38 -16.94
N GLU A 28 -11.33 1.25 -16.41
CA GLU A 28 -11.16 2.69 -16.62
C GLU A 28 -9.73 3.02 -16.21
N ASP A 29 -9.00 3.65 -17.12
CA ASP A 29 -7.63 4.05 -16.86
C ASP A 29 -7.64 5.32 -15.99
N HIS A 30 -7.49 5.13 -14.68
CA HIS A 30 -7.37 6.23 -13.73
C HIS A 30 -5.94 6.80 -13.64
N TYR A 31 -5.18 6.65 -14.71
CA TYR A 31 -3.85 7.22 -14.83
C TYR A 31 -3.88 8.74 -14.68
N ARG A 32 -3.09 9.25 -13.76
CA ARG A 32 -2.92 10.69 -13.51
C ARG A 32 -1.61 11.15 -14.13
N ALA A 33 -1.70 11.81 -15.29
CA ALA A 33 -0.52 12.32 -15.97
C ALA A 33 0.19 13.41 -15.15
N LYS A 34 1.51 13.40 -15.20
CA LYS A 34 2.34 14.47 -14.65
C LYS A 34 2.02 15.80 -15.35
N THR A 35 1.87 16.86 -14.58
CA THR A 35 1.62 18.22 -15.04
C THR A 35 2.81 19.14 -14.73
N SER A 36 2.77 20.38 -15.19
CA SER A 36 3.79 21.38 -14.85
C SER A 36 3.83 21.76 -13.37
N THR A 37 2.79 21.42 -12.61
CA THR A 37 2.69 21.68 -11.17
C THR A 37 2.96 20.44 -10.32
N SER A 38 3.13 19.28 -10.94
CA SER A 38 3.44 18.04 -10.24
C SER A 38 4.83 18.11 -9.61
N VAL A 39 4.94 17.53 -8.40
CA VAL A 39 6.19 17.49 -7.64
C VAL A 39 6.72 16.06 -7.59
N ALA A 40 8.03 15.92 -7.42
CA ALA A 40 8.66 14.59 -7.36
C ALA A 40 8.45 13.89 -6.01
N GLU A 41 8.22 14.67 -4.97
CA GLU A 41 8.01 14.16 -3.62
C GLU A 41 6.55 13.69 -3.43
N GLN A 42 6.33 12.82 -2.46
CA GLN A 42 4.98 12.48 -2.02
C GLN A 42 4.21 13.74 -1.60
N THR A 43 2.93 13.78 -1.91
CA THR A 43 2.07 14.94 -1.61
C THR A 43 1.07 14.69 -0.48
N LYS A 44 0.92 13.42 -0.07
CA LYS A 44 -0.05 13.02 0.96
C LYS A 44 0.48 11.90 1.83
N VAL A 45 0.20 11.97 3.11
CA VAL A 45 0.31 10.85 4.05
C VAL A 45 -1.11 10.38 4.36
N PHE A 46 -1.41 9.14 4.08
CA PHE A 46 -2.70 8.50 4.37
C PHE A 46 -2.72 7.87 5.74
N GLU A 47 -1.63 7.18 6.08
CA GLU A 47 -1.47 6.48 7.35
C GLU A 47 -0.03 6.63 7.85
N TYR A 48 0.10 6.72 9.15
CA TYR A 48 1.39 6.63 9.82
C TYR A 48 1.20 5.89 11.15
N THR A 49 1.68 4.66 11.18
CA THR A 49 1.55 3.74 12.32
C THR A 49 2.93 3.22 12.71
N PRO A 50 3.70 3.98 13.50
CA PRO A 50 4.99 3.50 13.96
C PRO A 50 4.82 2.39 15.02
N ALA A 51 5.69 1.38 14.95
CA ALA A 51 5.77 0.35 15.97
C ALA A 51 6.66 0.79 17.15
N PRO A 52 6.56 0.17 18.31
CA PRO A 52 7.52 0.37 19.39
C PRO A 52 8.96 0.15 18.91
N GLY A 53 9.84 1.08 19.21
CA GLY A 53 11.24 1.05 18.76
C GLY A 53 12.09 2.04 19.53
N GLN A 54 13.41 1.99 19.30
CA GLN A 54 14.38 2.74 20.06
C GLN A 54 14.16 4.25 19.98
N PHE A 55 13.84 4.79 18.80
CA PHE A 55 13.80 6.22 18.53
C PHE A 55 12.40 6.80 18.38
N ILE A 56 11.38 6.00 18.66
CA ILE A 56 9.98 6.38 18.37
C ILE A 56 9.47 7.56 19.21
N ASN A 57 10.07 7.79 20.36
CA ASN A 57 9.74 8.91 21.27
C ASN A 57 10.87 9.95 21.33
N GLU A 58 11.67 10.06 20.26
CA GLU A 58 12.77 11.02 20.18
C GLU A 58 12.58 11.93 18.97
N THR A 59 12.20 13.17 19.21
CA THR A 59 11.87 14.16 18.16
C THR A 59 13.03 14.44 17.20
N LYS A 60 14.28 14.38 17.69
CA LYS A 60 15.48 14.61 16.87
C LYS A 60 15.68 13.52 15.80
N THR A 61 15.17 12.35 16.05
CA THR A 61 15.25 11.18 15.15
C THR A 61 13.92 10.87 14.45
N GLY A 62 13.01 11.87 14.38
CA GLY A 62 11.74 11.71 13.70
C GLY A 62 10.70 10.92 14.48
N GLY A 63 10.89 10.73 15.79
CA GLY A 63 9.93 10.13 16.69
C GLY A 63 8.97 11.16 17.30
N PHE A 64 8.02 10.68 18.09
CA PHE A 64 6.96 11.48 18.70
C PHE A 64 7.45 12.32 19.89
N ASP A 65 6.77 13.44 20.13
CA ASP A 65 6.99 14.30 21.31
C ASP A 65 5.97 14.04 22.43
N GLY A 66 5.02 13.11 22.20
CA GLY A 66 3.96 12.75 23.15
C GLY A 66 2.62 13.46 22.88
N SER A 67 2.56 14.40 21.94
CA SER A 67 1.29 15.05 21.54
C SER A 67 0.49 14.19 20.53
N GLN A 68 1.14 13.23 19.86
CA GLN A 68 0.53 12.33 18.90
C GLN A 68 -0.20 11.18 19.61
N THR A 69 -1.41 11.43 20.05
CA THR A 69 -2.20 10.48 20.87
C THR A 69 -3.28 9.75 20.07
N THR A 70 -3.51 10.15 18.82
CA THR A 70 -4.48 9.52 17.91
C THR A 70 -3.84 9.25 16.54
N PRO A 71 -4.42 8.33 15.73
CA PRO A 71 -3.95 8.11 14.37
C PRO A 71 -3.91 9.39 13.53
N GLU A 72 -4.92 10.26 13.66
CA GLU A 72 -5.01 11.52 12.92
C GLU A 72 -3.88 12.48 13.30
N SER A 73 -3.55 12.56 14.59
CA SER A 73 -2.43 13.41 15.07
C SER A 73 -1.08 12.84 14.62
N ALA A 74 -0.95 11.53 14.51
CA ALA A 74 0.25 10.89 13.97
C ALA A 74 0.41 11.19 12.46
N VAL A 75 -0.66 11.08 11.67
CA VAL A 75 -0.69 11.43 10.25
C VAL A 75 -0.35 12.91 10.04
N ALA A 76 -0.94 13.80 10.84
CA ALA A 76 -0.65 15.25 10.77
C ALA A 76 0.84 15.52 11.05
N TYR A 77 1.41 14.89 12.07
CA TYR A 77 2.83 14.98 12.38
C TYR A 77 3.71 14.53 11.21
N ALA A 78 3.45 13.34 10.67
CA ALA A 78 4.20 12.81 9.55
C ALA A 78 4.08 13.70 8.31
N THR A 79 2.89 14.23 8.04
CA THR A 79 2.63 15.14 6.93
C THR A 79 3.51 16.40 7.01
N GLU A 80 3.57 17.06 8.16
CA GLU A 80 4.41 18.25 8.35
C GLU A 80 5.91 17.91 8.24
N ARG A 81 6.34 16.80 8.84
CA ARG A 81 7.74 16.36 8.75
C ARG A 81 8.17 16.15 7.30
N MET A 82 7.36 15.42 6.52
CA MET A 82 7.68 15.10 5.13
C MET A 82 7.57 16.33 4.21
N LYS A 83 6.64 17.24 4.48
CA LYS A 83 6.55 18.54 3.78
C LYS A 83 7.80 19.40 3.97
N GLU A 84 8.41 19.33 5.13
CA GLU A 84 9.68 19.98 5.44
C GLU A 84 10.90 19.18 4.95
N LYS A 85 10.70 18.09 4.20
CA LYS A 85 11.74 17.17 3.73
C LYS A 85 12.52 16.53 4.88
N ASN A 86 11.86 16.31 6.00
CA ASN A 86 12.36 15.59 7.15
C ASN A 86 11.85 14.15 7.13
N PHE A 87 12.56 13.26 7.80
CA PHE A 87 12.19 11.87 7.98
C PHE A 87 11.28 11.65 9.20
N VAL A 88 10.63 10.49 9.24
CA VAL A 88 9.89 9.98 10.41
C VAL A 88 10.44 8.61 10.79
N SER A 89 10.36 8.26 12.08
CA SER A 89 10.77 6.94 12.57
C SER A 89 9.62 5.95 12.45
N LEU A 90 9.83 4.83 11.77
CA LEU A 90 8.84 3.75 11.71
C LEU A 90 8.87 2.83 12.94
N GLY A 91 9.93 2.92 13.76
CA GLY A 91 10.10 2.05 14.93
C GLY A 91 10.57 0.66 14.55
N GLY A 92 10.07 -0.35 15.25
CA GLY A 92 10.40 -1.77 15.03
C GLY A 92 9.53 -2.44 13.98
N PHE A 93 9.49 -3.77 14.02
CA PHE A 93 8.71 -4.57 13.09
C PHE A 93 7.22 -4.20 13.10
N GLY A 94 6.63 -4.08 11.93
CA GLY A 94 5.23 -3.74 11.75
C GLY A 94 4.94 -2.23 11.73
N GLY A 95 5.94 -1.37 11.95
CA GLY A 95 5.76 0.07 11.74
C GLY A 95 5.74 0.42 10.26
N TYR A 96 4.79 1.28 9.84
CA TYR A 96 4.63 1.64 8.43
C TYR A 96 4.13 3.06 8.23
N ILE A 97 4.29 3.54 7.02
CA ILE A 97 3.70 4.78 6.51
C ILE A 97 3.12 4.53 5.12
N VAL A 98 1.95 5.10 4.85
CA VAL A 98 1.31 5.07 3.53
C VAL A 98 1.31 6.47 2.97
N VAL A 99 1.90 6.63 1.80
CA VAL A 99 2.03 7.91 1.12
C VAL A 99 1.44 7.86 -0.28
N GLY A 100 1.04 9.01 -0.81
CA GLY A 100 0.54 9.16 -2.16
C GLY A 100 1.21 10.31 -2.89
N PHE A 101 1.11 10.25 -4.22
CA PHE A 101 1.66 11.23 -5.15
C PHE A 101 0.52 11.97 -5.87
N ASP A 102 0.80 13.15 -6.39
CA ASP A 102 -0.17 13.95 -7.15
C ASP A 102 -0.35 13.45 -8.60
N HIS A 103 0.51 12.52 -9.03
CA HIS A 103 0.47 11.89 -10.36
C HIS A 103 0.83 10.41 -10.25
N SER A 104 0.54 9.64 -11.29
CA SER A 104 0.95 8.23 -11.39
C SER A 104 2.45 8.12 -11.63
N ILE A 105 3.07 7.15 -10.98
CA ILE A 105 4.47 6.80 -11.21
C ILE A 105 4.51 5.73 -12.31
N ASP A 106 5.15 6.05 -13.43
CA ASP A 106 5.31 5.12 -14.55
C ASP A 106 6.34 4.04 -14.23
N ASN A 107 6.04 2.80 -14.63
CA ASN A 107 7.04 1.75 -14.66
C ASN A 107 7.83 1.84 -15.97
N THR A 108 9.00 2.45 -15.91
CA THR A 108 9.85 2.69 -17.08
C THR A 108 10.81 1.55 -17.38
N GLY A 109 10.85 0.52 -16.51
CA GLY A 109 11.82 -0.57 -16.58
C GLY A 109 13.21 -0.19 -16.05
N SER A 110 13.29 0.94 -15.31
CA SER A 110 14.48 1.44 -14.63
C SER A 110 14.13 1.85 -13.21
N TYR A 111 14.86 2.79 -12.62
CA TYR A 111 14.52 3.34 -11.31
C TYR A 111 13.44 4.41 -11.45
N ASP A 112 12.27 4.17 -10.91
CA ASP A 112 11.10 5.04 -11.06
C ASP A 112 10.87 5.94 -9.84
N PHE A 113 11.31 5.51 -8.66
CA PHE A 113 11.30 6.30 -7.43
C PHE A 113 12.42 5.87 -6.48
N GLY A 114 12.70 6.69 -5.48
CA GLY A 114 13.67 6.42 -4.43
C GLY A 114 13.08 6.62 -3.05
N ILE A 115 13.56 5.84 -2.09
CA ILE A 115 13.26 6.01 -0.68
C ILE A 115 14.58 6.24 0.04
N GLU A 116 14.70 7.39 0.70
CA GLU A 116 15.85 7.67 1.55
C GLU A 116 15.63 7.00 2.91
N GLY A 117 16.43 5.98 3.17
CA GLY A 117 16.42 5.24 4.43
C GLY A 117 17.51 5.71 5.39
N ASN A 118 17.49 5.17 6.61
CA ASN A 118 18.53 5.42 7.61
C ASN A 118 19.73 4.49 7.37
N SER A 119 20.59 4.86 6.44
CA SER A 119 21.82 4.10 6.17
C SER A 119 23.08 4.96 6.26
N PHE A 120 24.10 4.43 6.92
CA PHE A 120 25.40 5.06 7.06
C PHE A 120 26.51 4.00 7.09
N SER A 121 27.77 4.41 7.08
CA SER A 121 28.89 3.46 7.06
C SER A 121 28.82 2.46 8.22
N GLY A 122 28.66 1.17 7.89
CA GLY A 122 28.57 0.08 8.85
C GLY A 122 27.19 -0.20 9.42
N SER A 123 26.14 0.51 8.99
CA SER A 123 24.76 0.28 9.42
C SER A 123 23.75 0.58 8.35
N SER A 124 22.68 -0.20 8.30
CA SER A 124 21.48 0.07 7.49
C SER A 124 20.24 -0.47 8.18
N GLU A 125 19.14 0.22 8.02
CA GLU A 125 17.82 -0.17 8.53
C GLU A 125 16.85 -0.29 7.34
N PRO A 126 16.91 -1.41 6.61
CA PRO A 126 16.09 -1.60 5.41
C PRO A 126 14.62 -1.76 5.77
N GLY A 127 13.76 -1.32 4.86
CA GLY A 127 12.32 -1.52 4.93
C GLY A 127 11.81 -2.35 3.76
N ILE A 128 10.58 -2.83 3.89
CA ILE A 128 9.84 -3.46 2.80
C ILE A 128 8.99 -2.38 2.12
N VAL A 129 8.98 -2.38 0.80
CA VAL A 129 8.22 -1.42 0.00
C VAL A 129 7.07 -2.13 -0.70
N TRP A 130 5.90 -1.53 -0.57
CA TRP A 130 4.69 -1.98 -1.24
C TRP A 130 4.16 -0.87 -2.13
N VAL A 131 3.60 -1.23 -3.27
CA VAL A 131 2.96 -0.30 -4.20
C VAL A 131 1.52 -0.72 -4.44
N MET A 132 0.66 0.24 -4.73
CA MET A 132 -0.74 0.05 -5.06
C MET A 132 -1.10 0.95 -6.24
N GLN A 133 -1.95 0.45 -7.11
CA GLN A 133 -2.56 1.23 -8.17
C GLN A 133 -3.99 1.61 -7.74
N ASP A 134 -4.32 2.88 -7.84
CA ASP A 134 -5.68 3.41 -7.64
C ASP A 134 -6.54 3.03 -8.87
N LYS A 135 -7.19 1.86 -8.80
CA LYS A 135 -7.97 1.30 -9.92
C LYS A 135 -9.38 1.84 -10.01
N ASN A 136 -9.91 2.34 -8.90
CA ASN A 136 -11.26 2.90 -8.85
C ASN A 136 -11.27 4.43 -8.94
N GLY A 137 -10.10 5.09 -9.00
CA GLY A 137 -9.94 6.52 -9.18
C GLY A 137 -10.37 7.38 -7.99
N ASN A 138 -10.56 6.77 -6.81
CA ASN A 138 -11.03 7.50 -5.63
C ASN A 138 -9.92 8.22 -4.85
N GLY A 139 -8.65 7.99 -5.21
CA GLY A 139 -7.49 8.59 -4.57
C GLY A 139 -7.22 8.09 -3.15
N MET A 140 -7.72 6.89 -2.81
CA MET A 140 -7.56 6.24 -1.51
C MET A 140 -6.69 4.98 -1.63
N PRO A 141 -5.99 4.57 -0.57
CA PRO A 141 -5.12 3.40 -0.59
C PRO A 141 -5.91 2.12 -0.21
N ASP A 142 -6.99 1.81 -0.95
CA ASP A 142 -7.95 0.77 -0.59
C ASP A 142 -8.00 -0.43 -1.57
N GLU A 143 -7.09 -0.47 -2.57
CA GLU A 143 -6.93 -1.62 -3.45
C GLU A 143 -5.83 -2.57 -2.99
N THR A 144 -5.50 -3.53 -3.86
CA THR A 144 -4.48 -4.54 -3.59
C THR A 144 -3.09 -3.95 -3.60
N TRP A 145 -2.34 -4.19 -2.54
CA TRP A 145 -0.94 -3.85 -2.40
C TRP A 145 -0.04 -4.96 -2.93
N TYR A 146 1.04 -4.59 -3.58
CA TYR A 146 2.06 -5.49 -4.14
C TYR A 146 3.42 -5.18 -3.52
N GLU A 147 4.03 -6.19 -2.91
CA GLU A 147 5.38 -6.09 -2.39
C GLU A 147 6.40 -6.03 -3.53
N LEU A 148 7.29 -5.08 -3.47
CA LEU A 148 8.41 -5.01 -4.40
C LEU A 148 9.53 -5.95 -3.97
N ALA A 149 10.11 -6.65 -4.95
CA ALA A 149 11.25 -7.51 -4.69
C ALA A 149 12.46 -6.69 -4.21
N GLY A 150 12.99 -7.08 -3.05
CA GLY A 150 14.19 -6.49 -2.47
C GLY A 150 15.36 -7.48 -2.45
N SER A 151 16.47 -7.07 -1.84
CA SER A 151 17.71 -7.87 -1.75
C SER A 151 17.53 -9.20 -1.01
N GLU A 152 16.51 -9.30 -0.17
CA GLU A 152 16.24 -10.50 0.65
C GLU A 152 15.16 -11.41 0.04
N THR A 153 14.52 -10.99 -1.04
CA THR A 153 13.44 -11.76 -1.68
C THR A 153 13.96 -13.10 -2.20
N GLY A 154 13.30 -14.18 -1.78
CA GLY A 154 13.63 -15.55 -2.20
C GLY A 154 14.82 -16.19 -1.50
N LYS A 155 15.46 -15.51 -0.53
CA LYS A 155 16.49 -16.14 0.28
C LYS A 155 15.86 -17.11 1.31
N PRO A 156 16.50 -18.27 1.57
CA PRO A 156 15.97 -19.27 2.51
C PRO A 156 15.80 -18.75 3.95
N GLU A 157 16.61 -17.77 4.33
CA GLU A 157 16.63 -17.17 5.66
C GLU A 157 15.52 -16.12 5.85
N THR A 158 14.89 -15.68 4.77
CA THR A 158 13.85 -14.65 4.83
C THR A 158 12.55 -15.24 5.35
N ILE A 159 12.12 -14.78 6.51
CA ILE A 159 10.85 -15.20 7.12
C ILE A 159 9.70 -14.46 6.44
N GLN A 160 8.86 -15.21 5.75
CA GLN A 160 7.63 -14.68 5.14
C GLN A 160 6.52 -14.57 6.19
N ASN A 161 5.66 -13.56 6.04
CA ASN A 161 4.52 -13.32 6.92
C ASN A 161 4.91 -13.23 8.41
N TYR A 162 6.08 -12.62 8.68
CA TYR A 162 6.51 -12.37 10.05
C TYR A 162 5.54 -11.41 10.73
N SER A 163 5.11 -11.76 11.94
CA SER A 163 4.19 -10.94 12.72
C SER A 163 4.63 -10.82 14.16
N VAL A 164 4.44 -9.63 14.73
CA VAL A 164 4.79 -9.30 16.12
C VAL A 164 3.57 -8.73 16.82
N THR A 165 3.37 -9.17 18.05
CA THR A 165 2.39 -8.59 18.98
C THR A 165 3.13 -7.83 20.07
N TYR A 166 2.88 -6.53 20.16
CA TYR A 166 3.41 -5.68 21.23
C TYR A 166 2.38 -5.50 22.33
N TYR A 167 2.84 -5.64 23.57
CA TYR A 167 1.99 -5.48 24.74
C TYR A 167 2.24 -4.12 25.39
N ARG A 168 1.19 -3.30 25.48
CA ARG A 168 1.29 -1.98 26.09
C ARG A 168 1.73 -2.10 27.55
N PRO A 169 2.81 -1.41 27.97
CA PRO A 169 3.20 -1.36 29.36
C PRO A 169 2.12 -0.73 30.26
N THR A 170 2.01 -1.21 31.49
CA THR A 170 1.08 -0.66 32.49
C THR A 170 1.55 0.66 33.07
N GLU A 171 2.86 0.88 33.06
CA GLU A 171 3.50 2.08 33.59
C GLU A 171 4.38 2.76 32.52
N PRO A 172 4.54 4.09 32.56
CA PRO A 172 5.44 4.80 31.66
C PRO A 172 6.89 4.32 31.80
N LYS A 173 7.64 4.36 30.69
CA LYS A 173 9.08 4.03 30.64
C LYS A 173 9.42 2.57 30.96
N GLN A 174 8.45 1.68 30.96
CA GLN A 174 8.71 0.26 31.04
C GLN A 174 9.04 -0.31 29.65
N PRO A 175 9.88 -1.37 29.58
CA PRO A 175 10.12 -2.08 28.33
C PRO A 175 8.81 -2.61 27.74
N VAL A 176 8.66 -2.47 26.43
CA VAL A 176 7.54 -3.08 25.70
C VAL A 176 7.80 -4.57 25.54
N LYS A 177 6.95 -5.39 26.14
CA LYS A 177 6.96 -6.84 25.91
C LYS A 177 6.41 -7.13 24.52
N TRP A 178 6.89 -8.18 23.91
CA TRP A 178 6.43 -8.62 22.60
C TRP A 178 6.48 -10.13 22.46
N THR A 179 5.72 -10.65 21.55
CA THR A 179 5.78 -12.05 21.07
C THR A 179 5.68 -12.03 19.56
N ASP A 180 6.15 -13.09 18.90
CA ASP A 180 6.05 -13.22 17.46
C ASP A 180 5.44 -14.56 17.04
N ASN A 181 5.22 -14.73 15.73
CA ASN A 181 4.71 -15.97 15.17
C ASN A 181 5.79 -17.04 14.97
N GLN A 182 7.03 -16.82 15.43
CA GLN A 182 8.13 -17.78 15.41
C GLN A 182 8.34 -18.46 16.78
N GLY A 183 7.59 -18.04 17.81
CA GLY A 183 7.64 -18.63 19.15
C GLY A 183 8.55 -17.88 20.13
N ASN A 184 8.94 -16.66 19.83
CA ASN A 184 9.66 -15.76 20.74
C ASN A 184 8.70 -14.89 21.55
#